data_25be26875b10e9bac0a28ac0d327108e
#
_entry.id   25be26875b10e9bac0a28ac0d327108e
#
_cell.length_a   1.000
_cell.length_b   1.000
_cell.length_c   1.000
_cell.angle_alpha   90.00
_cell.angle_beta   90.00
_cell.angle_gamma   90.00
#
_symmetry.space_group_name_H-M   'P 1'
#
loop_
_entity.id
_entity.type
_entity.pdbx_description
1 polymer ?
#
loop_
_entity_poly.entity_id
_entity_poly.type
_entity_poly.pdbx_seq_one_letter_code
_entity_poly.pdbx_strand_id
1 'polypeptide(L)'
;MRYLSLLAAIAFLSVSAGLAEQKAPHNDVFTAGPENEAQLARQIRHNLLMLPYYSIFDDLSFQLDGGVVTLQGACPPEPPWDISADAERAVKKIQGVTKVVNEIKVLPLSPMDWQVRRAVARAIYGDPEIGMRYGYQALPSIHIIVDNGHVTLEGVVDNQFDDTLIRTRANQVPNVFSVTDNLIVLNQKKKE
;
A
#
# COMPACT_ATOMS: atom_id res chain seq x y z
N MET A 1 -88.05 -11.99 34.40
CA MET A 1 -86.83 -11.41 34.83
C MET A 1 -85.81 -11.49 33.69
N ARG A 2 -85.37 -10.36 33.27
CA ARG A 2 -84.80 -10.12 31.91
C ARG A 2 -83.25 -10.21 32.03
N TYR A 3 -82.63 -11.10 31.24
CA TYR A 3 -81.18 -11.14 31.12
C TYR A 3 -80.79 -10.45 29.82
N LEU A 4 -80.09 -9.37 29.97
CA LEU A 4 -79.53 -8.57 28.88
C LEU A 4 -78.18 -9.14 28.53
N SER A 5 -78.04 -9.69 27.32
CA SER A 5 -76.79 -10.21 26.78
C SER A 5 -75.98 -9.06 26.19
N LEU A 6 -74.82 -8.80 26.72
CA LEU A 6 -73.85 -7.83 26.18
C LEU A 6 -72.88 -8.56 25.28
N LEU A 7 -72.98 -8.33 23.98
CA LEU A 7 -72.04 -8.77 22.95
C LEU A 7 -70.87 -7.76 22.88
N ALA A 8 -69.70 -8.17 23.33
CA ALA A 8 -68.49 -7.40 23.18
C ALA A 8 -67.86 -7.73 21.78
N ALA A 9 -67.91 -6.76 20.91
CA ALA A 9 -67.21 -6.83 19.63
C ALA A 9 -65.72 -6.51 19.83
N ILE A 10 -64.85 -7.50 19.61
CA ILE A 10 -63.40 -7.31 19.61
C ILE A 10 -63.01 -6.87 18.19
N ALA A 11 -62.62 -5.60 18.02
CA ALA A 11 -62.04 -5.09 16.80
C ALA A 11 -60.58 -5.49 16.75
N PHE A 12 -60.24 -6.38 15.82
CA PHE A 12 -58.83 -6.66 15.46
C PHE A 12 -58.30 -5.50 14.62
N LEU A 13 -57.46 -4.64 15.24
CA LEU A 13 -56.63 -3.71 14.52
C LEU A 13 -55.43 -4.48 13.92
N SER A 14 -55.48 -4.78 12.63
CA SER A 14 -54.32 -5.24 11.88
C SER A 14 -53.37 -4.06 11.65
N VAL A 15 -52.32 -3.96 12.45
CA VAL A 15 -51.19 -3.08 12.17
C VAL A 15 -50.37 -3.74 11.09
N SER A 16 -50.58 -3.32 9.84
CA SER A 16 -49.64 -3.61 8.76
C SER A 16 -48.36 -2.80 8.99
N ALA A 17 -47.35 -3.43 9.56
CA ALA A 17 -46.02 -2.89 9.59
C ALA A 17 -45.51 -2.86 8.13
N GLY A 18 -45.60 -1.70 7.50
CA GLY A 18 -44.92 -1.42 6.25
C GLY A 18 -43.41 -1.56 6.48
N LEU A 19 -42.82 -2.65 6.00
CA LEU A 19 -41.39 -2.73 5.83
C LEU A 19 -41.01 -1.62 4.83
N ALA A 20 -40.57 -0.49 5.40
CA ALA A 20 -39.87 0.49 4.58
C ALA A 20 -38.61 -0.19 4.10
N GLU A 21 -38.60 -0.57 2.83
CA GLU A 21 -37.40 -0.98 2.10
C GLU A 21 -36.42 0.17 2.22
N GLN A 22 -35.45 0.04 3.13
CA GLN A 22 -34.33 0.94 3.22
C GLN A 22 -33.51 0.75 1.95
N LYS A 23 -33.83 1.57 0.94
CA LYS A 23 -33.00 1.74 -0.23
C LYS A 23 -31.58 2.04 0.26
N ALA A 24 -30.66 1.13 0.00
CA ALA A 24 -29.25 1.33 0.31
C ALA A 24 -28.83 2.72 -0.23
N PRO A 25 -28.07 3.50 0.53
CA PRO A 25 -27.63 4.82 0.08
C PRO A 25 -26.97 4.65 -1.28
N HIS A 26 -27.52 5.31 -2.28
CA HIS A 26 -26.92 5.37 -3.60
C HIS A 26 -25.65 6.21 -3.43
N ASN A 27 -24.50 5.55 -3.38
CA ASN A 27 -23.21 6.24 -3.37
C ASN A 27 -23.05 6.92 -4.72
N ASP A 28 -23.33 8.21 -4.75
CA ASP A 28 -23.05 9.03 -5.90
C ASP A 28 -21.54 8.97 -6.15
N VAL A 29 -21.14 8.81 -7.42
CA VAL A 29 -19.73 8.69 -7.84
C VAL A 29 -18.89 9.89 -7.38
N PHE A 30 -19.53 10.98 -7.03
CA PHE A 30 -18.94 12.23 -6.58
C PHE A 30 -18.93 12.43 -5.06
N THR A 31 -19.57 11.56 -4.27
CA THR A 31 -19.51 11.62 -2.80
C THR A 31 -18.38 10.72 -2.28
N ALA A 32 -17.48 11.30 -1.52
CA ALA A 32 -16.42 10.56 -0.84
C ALA A 32 -17.04 9.62 0.22
N GLY A 33 -17.35 8.39 -0.18
CA GLY A 33 -17.73 7.31 0.73
C GLY A 33 -16.56 6.33 0.91
N PRO A 34 -16.58 5.51 1.96
CA PRO A 34 -15.50 4.55 2.25
C PRO A 34 -15.20 3.60 1.08
N GLU A 35 -16.21 3.23 0.28
CA GLU A 35 -16.01 2.39 -0.91
C GLU A 35 -15.30 3.14 -2.04
N ASN A 36 -15.62 4.43 -2.24
CA ASN A 36 -14.97 5.28 -3.23
C ASN A 36 -13.50 5.55 -2.84
N GLU A 37 -13.23 5.72 -1.56
CA GLU A 37 -11.88 5.93 -1.04
C GLU A 37 -11.01 4.67 -1.22
N ALA A 38 -11.55 3.49 -0.92
CA ALA A 38 -10.87 2.23 -1.18
C ALA A 38 -10.62 1.97 -2.66
N GLN A 39 -11.54 2.36 -3.53
CA GLN A 39 -11.37 2.28 -4.98
C GLN A 39 -10.30 3.26 -5.46
N LEU A 40 -10.33 4.50 -4.98
CA LEU A 40 -9.34 5.52 -5.29
C LEU A 40 -7.94 5.08 -4.84
N ALA A 41 -7.81 4.53 -3.63
CA ALA A 41 -6.54 3.99 -3.14
C ALA A 41 -6.00 2.86 -4.02
N ARG A 42 -6.87 1.96 -4.53
CA ARG A 42 -6.45 0.92 -5.48
C ARG A 42 -5.95 1.51 -6.80
N GLN A 43 -6.64 2.54 -7.32
CA GLN A 43 -6.21 3.21 -8.55
C GLN A 43 -4.89 3.95 -8.37
N ILE A 44 -4.70 4.65 -7.25
CA ILE A 44 -3.43 5.32 -6.94
C ILE A 44 -2.30 4.29 -6.88
N ARG A 45 -2.47 3.21 -6.11
CA ARG A 45 -1.47 2.15 -6.01
C ARG A 45 -1.14 1.56 -7.38
N HIS A 46 -2.15 1.24 -8.18
CA HIS A 46 -1.94 0.71 -9.52
C HIS A 46 -1.12 1.68 -10.39
N ASN A 47 -1.46 2.97 -10.40
CA ASN A 47 -0.74 3.96 -11.20
C ASN A 47 0.72 4.15 -10.75
N LEU A 48 0.99 4.09 -9.44
CA LEU A 48 2.35 4.16 -8.92
C LEU A 48 3.18 2.93 -9.33
N LEU A 49 2.60 1.72 -9.22
CA LEU A 49 3.27 0.48 -9.63
C LEU A 49 3.49 0.37 -11.15
N MET A 50 2.71 1.09 -11.95
CA MET A 50 2.81 1.11 -13.42
C MET A 50 3.67 2.26 -13.94
N LEU A 51 4.35 2.99 -13.08
CA LEU A 51 5.25 4.06 -13.52
C LEU A 51 6.40 3.48 -14.37
N PRO A 52 6.72 4.09 -15.51
CA PRO A 52 7.94 3.75 -16.23
C PRO A 52 9.16 3.89 -15.32
N TYR A 53 10.05 2.91 -15.38
CA TYR A 53 11.30 2.88 -14.60
C TYR A 53 11.15 2.67 -13.09
N TYR A 54 9.93 2.46 -12.57
CA TYR A 54 9.74 2.03 -11.18
C TYR A 54 10.43 0.68 -10.95
N SER A 55 11.24 0.59 -9.93
CA SER A 55 12.15 -0.52 -9.68
C SER A 55 12.19 -0.93 -8.20
N ILE A 56 12.98 -1.95 -7.91
CA ILE A 56 13.28 -2.37 -6.52
C ILE A 56 14.10 -1.34 -5.73
N PHE A 57 14.58 -0.29 -6.37
CA PHE A 57 15.36 0.77 -5.72
C PHE A 57 14.52 1.99 -5.37
N ASP A 58 13.23 1.95 -5.69
CA ASP A 58 12.25 2.97 -5.36
C ASP A 58 11.33 2.46 -4.25
N ASP A 59 11.06 3.29 -3.26
CA ASP A 59 9.99 3.08 -2.29
C ASP A 59 8.97 4.19 -2.47
N LEU A 60 7.75 3.83 -2.88
CA LEU A 60 6.64 4.76 -3.05
C LEU A 60 5.46 4.35 -2.21
N SER A 61 5.06 5.23 -1.34
CA SER A 61 3.87 5.08 -0.50
C SER A 61 2.98 6.32 -0.60
N PHE A 62 1.76 6.23 -0.11
CA PHE A 62 0.85 7.37 -0.08
C PHE A 62 -0.12 7.30 1.09
N GLN A 63 -0.56 8.46 1.52
CA GLN A 63 -1.70 8.66 2.40
C GLN A 63 -2.84 9.30 1.61
N LEU A 64 -4.06 8.86 1.84
CA LEU A 64 -5.28 9.39 1.20
C LEU A 64 -6.23 9.90 2.27
N ASP A 65 -6.64 11.15 2.14
CA ASP A 65 -7.62 11.78 3.04
C ASP A 65 -8.53 12.70 2.23
N GLY A 66 -9.80 12.33 2.10
CA GLY A 66 -10.83 13.15 1.42
C GLY A 66 -10.47 13.58 0.00
N GLY A 67 -9.72 12.74 -0.75
CA GLY A 67 -9.24 13.05 -2.10
C GLY A 67 -7.91 13.83 -2.14
N VAL A 68 -7.35 14.19 -0.99
CA VAL A 68 -5.98 14.72 -0.90
C VAL A 68 -5.02 13.53 -0.80
N VAL A 69 -4.05 13.47 -1.69
CA VAL A 69 -3.03 12.40 -1.72
C VAL A 69 -1.69 12.99 -1.32
N THR A 70 -1.10 12.47 -0.25
CA THR A 70 0.28 12.78 0.14
C THR A 70 1.17 11.62 -0.28
N LEU A 71 2.05 11.85 -1.25
CA LEU A 71 3.05 10.88 -1.72
C LEU A 71 4.27 10.93 -0.80
N GLN A 72 4.78 9.76 -0.43
CA GLN A 72 5.91 9.60 0.49
C GLN A 72 6.84 8.51 0.01
N GLY A 73 8.00 8.40 0.65
CA GLY A 73 9.02 7.39 0.34
C GLY A 73 10.28 8.00 -0.22
N ALA A 74 11.06 7.21 -0.97
CA ALA A 74 12.32 7.65 -1.53
C ALA A 74 12.61 6.99 -2.88
N CYS A 75 13.28 7.71 -3.77
CA CYS A 75 13.75 7.18 -5.04
C CYS A 75 15.18 7.67 -5.36
N PRO A 76 16.00 6.87 -6.05
CA PRO A 76 17.28 7.33 -6.55
C PRO A 76 17.06 8.34 -7.69
N PRO A 77 18.01 9.27 -7.91
CA PRO A 77 17.99 10.08 -9.11
C PRO A 77 18.44 9.25 -10.32
N GLU A 78 17.61 9.18 -11.33
CA GLU A 78 17.91 8.48 -12.59
C GLU A 78 17.73 9.40 -13.82
N PRO A 79 18.59 10.41 -14.01
CA PRO A 79 18.45 11.26 -15.17
C PRO A 79 18.51 10.47 -16.50
N PRO A 80 17.63 10.79 -17.46
CA PRO A 80 16.72 11.92 -17.52
C PRO A 80 15.34 11.70 -16.84
N TRP A 81 15.11 10.57 -16.19
CA TRP A 81 13.83 10.21 -15.57
C TRP A 81 13.73 10.76 -14.14
N ASP A 82 12.52 11.12 -13.75
CA ASP A 82 12.19 11.64 -12.43
C ASP A 82 10.95 10.93 -11.91
N ILE A 83 11.18 9.84 -11.19
CA ILE A 83 10.11 9.00 -10.60
C ILE A 83 9.22 9.81 -9.67
N SER A 84 9.78 10.75 -8.90
CA SER A 84 9.01 11.62 -7.99
C SER A 84 8.03 12.51 -8.76
N ALA A 85 8.50 13.18 -9.81
CA ALA A 85 7.64 14.03 -10.64
C ALA A 85 6.64 13.18 -11.47
N ASP A 86 7.05 11.99 -11.93
CA ASP A 86 6.16 11.07 -12.66
C ASP A 86 5.04 10.54 -11.78
N ALA A 87 5.34 10.18 -10.53
CA ALA A 87 4.36 9.77 -9.54
C ALA A 87 3.32 10.88 -9.30
N GLU A 88 3.76 12.09 -9.07
CA GLU A 88 2.87 13.24 -8.88
C GLU A 88 1.98 13.47 -10.11
N ARG A 89 2.56 13.44 -11.32
CA ARG A 89 1.80 13.62 -12.57
C ARG A 89 0.80 12.49 -12.82
N ALA A 90 1.15 11.26 -12.49
CA ALA A 90 0.26 10.11 -12.65
C ALA A 90 -0.94 10.19 -11.70
N VAL A 91 -0.69 10.50 -10.42
CA VAL A 91 -1.73 10.59 -9.41
C VAL A 91 -2.66 11.78 -9.63
N LYS A 92 -2.15 12.93 -10.05
CA LYS A 92 -2.97 14.12 -10.38
C LYS A 92 -4.02 13.89 -11.47
N LYS A 93 -3.84 12.88 -12.33
CA LYS A 93 -4.78 12.55 -13.42
C LYS A 93 -5.92 11.65 -12.99
N ILE A 94 -5.87 11.11 -11.77
CA ILE A 94 -6.87 10.16 -11.28
C ILE A 94 -8.14 10.92 -10.87
N GLN A 95 -9.28 10.48 -11.40
CA GLN A 95 -10.57 11.07 -11.03
C GLN A 95 -10.82 10.82 -9.53
N GLY A 96 -11.22 11.86 -8.81
CA GLY A 96 -11.43 11.83 -7.36
C GLY A 96 -10.24 12.36 -6.55
N VAL A 97 -9.06 12.54 -7.16
CA VAL A 97 -7.94 13.25 -6.55
C VAL A 97 -8.17 14.75 -6.69
N THR A 98 -8.22 15.44 -5.55
CA THR A 98 -8.43 16.89 -5.49
C THR A 98 -7.12 17.66 -5.33
N LYS A 99 -6.15 17.06 -4.64
CA LYS A 99 -4.83 17.64 -4.39
C LYS A 99 -3.78 16.54 -4.25
N VAL A 100 -2.57 16.80 -4.73
CA VAL A 100 -1.39 15.96 -4.49
C VAL A 100 -0.34 16.79 -3.76
N VAL A 101 0.15 16.26 -2.64
CA VAL A 101 1.32 16.76 -1.91
C VAL A 101 2.44 15.75 -2.14
N ASN A 102 3.53 16.19 -2.73
CA ASN A 102 4.66 15.32 -3.05
C ASN A 102 5.77 15.51 -2.01
N GLU A 103 5.94 14.51 -1.15
CA GLU A 103 6.98 14.44 -0.11
C GLU A 103 8.01 13.33 -0.42
N ILE A 104 8.03 12.80 -1.64
CA ILE A 104 9.00 11.79 -2.04
C ILE A 104 10.40 12.38 -1.99
N LYS A 105 11.28 11.74 -1.23
CA LYS A 105 12.69 12.12 -1.13
C LYS A 105 13.46 11.62 -2.35
N VAL A 106 13.95 12.54 -3.18
CA VAL A 106 14.93 12.20 -4.20
C VAL A 106 16.30 12.10 -3.54
N LEU A 107 16.91 10.92 -3.60
CA LEU A 107 18.18 10.62 -2.96
C LEU A 107 19.35 11.33 -3.70
N PRO A 108 20.50 11.57 -3.03
CA PRO A 108 21.65 12.16 -3.69
C PRO A 108 22.18 11.29 -4.83
N LEU A 109 22.69 11.92 -5.89
CA LEU A 109 23.40 11.21 -6.95
C LEU A 109 24.76 10.73 -6.42
N SER A 110 24.88 9.43 -6.18
CA SER A 110 26.07 8.80 -5.61
C SER A 110 26.46 7.55 -6.39
N PRO A 111 27.59 7.55 -7.10
CA PRO A 111 28.11 6.35 -7.75
C PRO A 111 28.38 5.20 -6.77
N MET A 112 28.77 5.50 -5.53
CA MET A 112 28.97 4.51 -4.48
C MET A 112 27.66 3.86 -4.08
N ASP A 113 26.61 4.65 -3.83
CA ASP A 113 25.31 4.09 -3.48
C ASP A 113 24.74 3.23 -4.61
N TRP A 114 24.99 3.58 -5.87
CA TRP A 114 24.63 2.73 -7.01
C TRP A 114 25.31 1.36 -6.97
N GLN A 115 26.61 1.33 -6.61
CA GLN A 115 27.34 0.07 -6.45
C GLN A 115 26.77 -0.73 -5.29
N VAL A 116 26.49 -0.09 -4.16
CA VAL A 116 25.88 -0.73 -2.98
C VAL A 116 24.49 -1.27 -3.32
N ARG A 117 23.59 -0.48 -3.94
CA ARG A 117 22.26 -0.95 -4.38
C ARG A 117 22.33 -2.25 -5.17
N ARG A 118 23.18 -2.26 -6.21
CA ARG A 118 23.33 -3.46 -7.07
C ARG A 118 23.98 -4.63 -6.34
N ALA A 119 24.90 -4.37 -5.43
CA ALA A 119 25.55 -5.41 -4.64
C ALA A 119 24.57 -6.05 -3.63
N VAL A 120 23.76 -5.23 -2.95
CA VAL A 120 22.73 -5.69 -2.04
C VAL A 120 21.63 -6.47 -2.80
N ALA A 121 21.19 -5.95 -3.94
CA ALA A 121 20.23 -6.66 -4.79
C ALA A 121 20.73 -8.04 -5.21
N ARG A 122 22.00 -8.14 -5.63
CA ARG A 122 22.60 -9.44 -5.97
C ARG A 122 22.74 -10.35 -4.76
N ALA A 123 23.07 -9.81 -3.59
CA ALA A 123 23.23 -10.61 -2.36
C ALA A 123 21.88 -11.18 -1.88
N ILE A 124 20.80 -10.42 -2.02
CA ILE A 124 19.45 -10.82 -1.64
C ILE A 124 18.85 -11.75 -2.70
N TYR A 125 18.66 -11.27 -3.92
CA TYR A 125 17.96 -12.02 -4.98
C TYR A 125 18.82 -13.11 -5.63
N GLY A 126 20.14 -13.09 -5.44
CA GLY A 126 21.04 -14.18 -5.82
C GLY A 126 21.03 -15.34 -4.84
N ASP A 127 20.46 -15.19 -3.66
CA ASP A 127 20.22 -16.30 -2.74
C ASP A 127 19.13 -17.20 -3.34
N PRO A 128 19.36 -18.53 -3.48
CA PRO A 128 18.40 -19.41 -4.15
C PRO A 128 17.02 -19.44 -3.52
N GLU A 129 16.91 -19.34 -2.19
CA GLU A 129 15.64 -19.38 -1.49
C GLU A 129 14.86 -18.08 -1.66
N ILE A 130 15.54 -16.95 -1.51
CA ILE A 130 14.95 -15.61 -1.64
C ILE A 130 14.63 -15.31 -3.11
N GLY A 131 15.57 -15.60 -4.01
CA GLY A 131 15.39 -15.38 -5.44
C GLY A 131 14.19 -16.14 -6.01
N MET A 132 13.99 -17.41 -5.61
CA MET A 132 12.85 -18.20 -6.05
C MET A 132 11.51 -17.67 -5.54
N ARG A 133 11.45 -17.14 -4.32
CA ARG A 133 10.19 -16.68 -3.72
C ARG A 133 9.83 -15.26 -4.14
N TYR A 134 10.80 -14.36 -4.17
CA TYR A 134 10.57 -12.92 -4.32
C TYR A 134 11.13 -12.33 -5.61
N GLY A 135 12.08 -12.99 -6.28
CA GLY A 135 12.79 -12.43 -7.43
C GLY A 135 12.10 -12.59 -8.79
N TYR A 136 11.16 -13.55 -8.92
CA TYR A 136 10.48 -13.83 -10.20
C TYR A 136 9.16 -13.06 -10.39
N GLN A 137 8.80 -12.20 -9.46
CA GLN A 137 7.64 -11.33 -9.60
C GLN A 137 7.95 -10.18 -10.58
N ALA A 138 6.94 -9.73 -11.32
CA ALA A 138 7.10 -8.59 -12.24
C ALA A 138 7.57 -7.32 -11.51
N LEU A 139 7.10 -7.14 -10.26
CA LEU A 139 7.63 -6.19 -9.28
C LEU A 139 7.95 -6.99 -8.02
N PRO A 140 9.23 -7.19 -7.69
CA PRO A 140 9.64 -7.85 -6.46
C PRO A 140 9.10 -7.12 -5.24
N SER A 141 8.72 -7.87 -4.20
CA SER A 141 8.08 -7.32 -3.00
C SER A 141 9.06 -6.71 -1.99
N ILE A 142 10.37 -6.78 -2.26
CA ILE A 142 11.43 -6.25 -1.39
C ILE A 142 12.09 -5.09 -2.12
N HIS A 143 12.07 -3.91 -1.51
CA HIS A 143 12.70 -2.70 -2.01
C HIS A 143 13.97 -2.39 -1.22
N ILE A 144 14.97 -1.84 -1.91
CA ILE A 144 16.32 -1.61 -1.39
C ILE A 144 16.67 -0.15 -1.58
N ILE A 145 16.53 0.63 -0.54
CA ILE A 145 16.83 2.06 -0.54
C ILE A 145 18.22 2.27 0.06
N VAL A 146 19.08 3.00 -0.64
CA VAL A 146 20.45 3.28 -0.17
C VAL A 146 20.71 4.77 -0.20
N ASP A 147 21.07 5.31 0.95
CA ASP A 147 21.41 6.71 1.15
C ASP A 147 22.76 6.79 1.91
N ASN A 148 23.81 7.26 1.26
CA ASN A 148 25.16 7.39 1.82
C ASN A 148 25.68 6.06 2.45
N GLY A 149 25.42 4.91 1.80
CA GLY A 149 25.80 3.59 2.29
C GLY A 149 24.93 3.02 3.41
N HIS A 150 23.91 3.73 3.83
CA HIS A 150 22.86 3.22 4.74
C HIS A 150 21.75 2.58 3.91
N VAL A 151 21.49 1.30 4.17
CA VAL A 151 20.50 0.51 3.47
C VAL A 151 19.20 0.48 4.28
N THR A 152 18.08 0.76 3.65
CA THR A 152 16.75 0.51 4.20
C THR A 152 16.08 -0.55 3.34
N LEU A 153 15.57 -1.60 3.98
CA LEU A 153 14.80 -2.67 3.36
C LEU A 153 13.32 -2.41 3.63
N GLU A 154 12.54 -2.28 2.57
CA GLU A 154 11.11 -2.04 2.65
C GLU A 154 10.35 -3.17 1.93
N GLY A 155 9.12 -3.43 2.33
CA GLY A 155 8.26 -4.38 1.64
C GLY A 155 7.68 -5.48 2.50
N VAL A 156 7.37 -6.61 1.86
CA VAL A 156 6.62 -7.69 2.50
C VAL A 156 7.30 -9.02 2.25
N VAL A 157 7.44 -9.81 3.32
CA VAL A 157 8.01 -11.17 3.29
C VAL A 157 7.08 -12.17 3.98
N ASP A 158 7.17 -13.44 3.57
CA ASP A 158 6.25 -14.46 4.04
C ASP A 158 6.47 -14.85 5.51
N ASN A 159 7.70 -14.87 5.98
CA ASN A 159 8.03 -15.35 7.31
C ASN A 159 9.31 -14.72 7.88
N GLN A 160 9.52 -14.92 9.19
CA GLN A 160 10.64 -14.36 9.95
C GLN A 160 12.01 -14.92 9.54
N PHE A 161 12.06 -16.13 8.97
CA PHE A 161 13.32 -16.71 8.49
C PHE A 161 13.80 -15.94 7.26
N ASP A 162 12.91 -15.67 6.31
CA ASP A 162 13.22 -14.89 5.11
C ASP A 162 13.68 -13.48 5.47
N ASP A 163 12.97 -12.81 6.36
CA ASP A 163 13.33 -11.49 6.92
C ASP A 163 14.76 -11.50 7.47
N THR A 164 15.07 -12.44 8.36
CA THR A 164 16.40 -12.57 8.96
C THR A 164 17.48 -12.86 7.92
N LEU A 165 17.18 -13.71 6.92
CA LEU A 165 18.11 -14.06 5.85
C LEU A 165 18.42 -12.84 4.96
N ILE A 166 17.37 -12.11 4.54
CA ILE A 166 17.49 -10.90 3.72
C ILE A 166 18.35 -9.86 4.41
N ARG A 167 18.06 -9.55 5.67
CA ARG A 167 18.84 -8.62 6.48
C ARG A 167 20.30 -9.07 6.62
N THR A 168 20.53 -10.37 6.84
CA THR A 168 21.88 -10.93 6.96
C THR A 168 22.65 -10.77 5.65
N ARG A 169 22.02 -11.06 4.50
CA ARG A 169 22.64 -10.89 3.18
C ARG A 169 22.99 -9.43 2.90
N ALA A 170 22.12 -8.50 3.24
CA ALA A 170 22.37 -7.07 3.08
C ALA A 170 23.56 -6.58 3.95
N ASN A 171 23.61 -7.02 5.21
CA ASN A 171 24.70 -6.64 6.14
C ASN A 171 26.08 -7.17 5.73
N GLN A 172 26.16 -8.24 4.93
CA GLN A 172 27.42 -8.83 4.47
C GLN A 172 28.03 -8.10 3.26
N VAL A 173 27.30 -7.15 2.68
CA VAL A 173 27.75 -6.43 1.48
C VAL A 173 28.81 -5.38 1.87
N PRO A 174 29.97 -5.34 1.21
CA PRO A 174 30.97 -4.31 1.44
C PRO A 174 30.42 -2.90 1.20
N ASN A 175 30.87 -1.95 2.02
CA ASN A 175 30.45 -0.53 2.02
C ASN A 175 28.99 -0.29 2.47
N VAL A 176 28.33 -1.28 3.03
CA VAL A 176 27.09 -1.08 3.79
C VAL A 176 27.47 -0.67 5.21
N PHE A 177 27.06 0.51 5.63
CA PHE A 177 27.34 1.04 6.97
C PHE A 177 26.30 0.62 7.99
N SER A 178 25.05 0.51 7.57
CA SER A 178 23.95 0.00 8.40
C SER A 178 22.83 -0.56 7.53
N VAL A 179 22.02 -1.44 8.11
CA VAL A 179 20.78 -1.94 7.51
C VAL A 179 19.64 -1.64 8.47
N THR A 180 18.69 -0.84 8.01
CA THR A 180 17.38 -0.63 8.64
C THR A 180 16.40 -1.59 8.01
N ASP A 181 15.69 -2.34 8.84
CA ASP A 181 14.76 -3.38 8.42
C ASP A 181 13.34 -2.95 8.74
N ASN A 182 12.58 -2.64 7.71
CA ASN A 182 11.17 -2.26 7.76
C ASN A 182 10.30 -3.30 7.02
N LEU A 183 10.80 -4.52 6.85
CA LEU A 183 10.05 -5.59 6.20
C LEU A 183 8.85 -6.02 7.05
N ILE A 184 7.71 -6.17 6.42
CA ILE A 184 6.48 -6.65 7.05
C ILE A 184 6.40 -8.16 6.87
N VAL A 185 6.40 -8.90 7.98
CA VAL A 185 6.29 -10.36 7.98
C VAL A 185 4.83 -10.78 8.04
N LEU A 186 4.32 -11.47 6.98
CA LEU A 186 2.92 -11.88 6.89
C LEU A 186 2.56 -12.99 7.89
N ASN A 187 3.41 -14.00 8.03
CA ASN A 187 3.19 -15.17 8.88
C ASN A 187 4.03 -15.08 10.16
N GLN A 188 3.74 -14.13 11.03
CA GLN A 188 4.28 -14.15 12.39
C GLN A 188 3.59 -15.28 13.15
N LYS A 189 4.32 -16.37 13.48
CA LYS A 189 3.84 -17.33 14.47
C LYS A 189 3.58 -16.55 15.76
N LYS A 190 2.29 -16.44 16.18
CA LYS A 190 1.97 -15.98 17.52
C LYS A 190 2.79 -16.83 18.48
N LYS A 191 3.67 -16.19 19.27
CA LYS A 191 4.25 -16.83 20.45
C LYS A 191 3.08 -17.04 21.41
N GLU A 192 2.67 -18.31 21.54
CA GLU A 192 1.84 -18.77 22.66
C GLU A 192 2.63 -18.65 23.98
#